data_b1b35849800c55990d00a5d15ac36abe
#
_entry.id   b1b35849800c55990d00a5d15ac36abe
#
_cell.length_a   1.000
_cell.length_b   1.000
_cell.length_c   1.000
_cell.angle_alpha   90.00
_cell.angle_beta   90.00
_cell.angle_gamma   90.00
#
_symmetry.space_group_name_H-M   'P 1'
#
loop_
_entity.id
_entity.type
_entity.pdbx_description
1 polymer ?
#
loop_
_entity_poly.entity_id
_entity_poly.type
_entity_poly.pdbx_seq_one_letter_code
_entity_poly.pdbx_strand_id
1 'polypeptide(L)'
;MLNRRDASEWCYRRKDGKRFWGALSVHEITADNNQTVGYISVIANVSERKSLLMELEESKQMMDRLTKNLPAMIYAYYLDADGESYFKYCSEGVRKIFDLSPADVLFVPRERNPLFSRVHVDDMEMLRQAVVISQQNLSVWRCNFRVVLPGKGTHWLHGESFPTLQDDGSVIWYGSFFDITELKQSESILKALSQTDVLTGVANRRHFDDIYQHIWQKNRTEGGTLSVLMIDFDNFKSFNDLYGHAMGDVCLKSIVETLSKSIRGGSDILARYGGEEFIVLLAPSTLEDAKAVAERMRHSIEELDIPHGMSPGGRVTISIGVASVSAPGESISATDVSVAADKALYRAKTAGRNRVEAVALN
;
A
#
# COMPACT_ATOMS: atom_id res chain seq x y z
N MET A 1 32.69 6.58 65.01
CA MET A 1 32.32 6.57 63.58
C MET A 1 32.43 5.16 63.07
N LEU A 2 31.29 4.52 62.67
CA LEU A 2 31.26 3.16 62.11
C LEU A 2 31.81 3.19 60.69
N ASN A 3 32.97 2.60 60.47
CA ASN A 3 33.57 2.48 59.15
C ASN A 3 32.86 1.35 58.38
N ARG A 4 31.99 1.68 57.44
CA ARG A 4 31.21 0.72 56.64
C ARG A 4 32.14 0.12 55.57
N ARG A 5 32.59 -1.12 55.72
CA ARG A 5 33.21 -1.89 54.66
C ARG A 5 32.11 -2.51 53.82
N ASP A 6 32.26 -2.50 52.47
CA ASP A 6 31.29 -3.00 51.51
C ASP A 6 30.78 -4.39 51.88
N ALA A 7 29.45 -4.55 51.87
CA ALA A 7 28.82 -5.84 52.11
C ALA A 7 29.16 -6.81 50.97
N SER A 8 29.85 -7.89 51.25
CA SER A 8 30.17 -8.96 50.31
C SER A 8 29.09 -10.04 50.35
N GLU A 9 28.61 -10.43 49.16
CA GLU A 9 27.60 -11.46 49.01
C GLU A 9 28.28 -12.82 48.78
N TRP A 10 27.95 -13.85 49.59
CA TRP A 10 28.52 -15.16 49.55
C TRP A 10 27.40 -16.23 49.53
N CYS A 11 27.67 -17.39 48.92
CA CYS A 11 26.79 -18.56 48.97
C CYS A 11 27.11 -19.40 50.18
N TYR A 12 26.26 -19.33 51.20
CA TYR A 12 26.35 -20.12 52.45
C TYR A 12 25.63 -21.43 52.34
N ARG A 13 26.10 -22.43 53.13
CA ARG A 13 25.43 -23.72 53.30
C ARG A 13 24.98 -23.88 54.76
N ARG A 14 23.69 -24.16 54.95
CA ARG A 14 23.10 -24.45 56.26
C ARG A 14 23.50 -25.88 56.74
N LYS A 15 23.27 -26.17 58.01
CA LYS A 15 23.52 -27.51 58.58
C LYS A 15 22.68 -28.63 57.94
N ASP A 16 21.49 -28.29 57.41
CA ASP A 16 20.62 -29.19 56.66
C ASP A 16 21.05 -29.43 55.21
N GLY A 17 22.21 -28.85 54.80
CA GLY A 17 22.76 -28.94 53.46
C GLY A 17 22.22 -27.90 52.47
N LYS A 18 21.18 -27.17 52.78
CA LYS A 18 20.60 -26.14 51.88
C LYS A 18 21.53 -24.94 51.74
N ARG A 19 21.61 -24.43 50.53
CA ARG A 19 22.39 -23.22 50.21
C ARG A 19 21.50 -21.98 50.22
N PHE A 20 22.07 -20.84 50.63
CA PHE A 20 21.43 -19.53 50.56
C PHE A 20 22.47 -18.45 50.28
N TRP A 21 22.05 -17.38 49.63
CA TRP A 21 22.89 -16.19 49.45
C TRP A 21 22.77 -15.29 50.67
N GLY A 22 23.91 -15.01 51.27
CA GLY A 22 24.01 -14.10 52.43
C GLY A 22 24.85 -12.89 52.12
N ALA A 23 24.36 -11.69 52.44
CA ALA A 23 25.13 -10.49 52.42
C ALA A 23 25.78 -10.33 53.79
N LEU A 24 27.11 -10.43 53.84
CA LEU A 24 27.89 -10.27 55.07
C LEU A 24 28.32 -8.81 55.21
N SER A 25 27.96 -8.16 56.32
CA SER A 25 28.55 -6.93 56.76
C SER A 25 29.27 -7.14 58.08
N VAL A 26 30.50 -6.56 58.20
CA VAL A 26 31.30 -6.69 59.39
C VAL A 26 31.59 -5.27 59.92
N HIS A 27 31.28 -5.04 61.17
CA HIS A 27 31.53 -3.79 61.88
C HIS A 27 32.52 -4.03 62.99
N GLU A 28 33.47 -3.17 63.08
CA GLU A 28 34.47 -3.16 64.16
C GLU A 28 33.87 -2.51 65.44
N ILE A 29 34.06 -3.13 66.56
CA ILE A 29 33.70 -2.60 67.87
C ILE A 29 34.97 -2.03 68.50
N THR A 30 34.99 -0.75 68.80
CA THR A 30 36.11 -0.06 69.45
C THR A 30 35.74 0.34 70.86
N ALA A 31 36.67 0.22 71.83
CA ALA A 31 36.55 0.77 73.15
C ALA A 31 36.78 2.29 73.15
N ASP A 32 36.49 2.99 74.27
CA ASP A 32 36.64 4.46 74.39
C ASP A 32 38.08 4.97 74.16
N ASN A 33 39.04 4.06 74.23
CA ASN A 33 40.46 4.33 73.95
C ASN A 33 40.83 4.04 72.48
N ASN A 34 39.89 3.91 71.60
CA ASN A 34 40.04 3.58 70.14
C ASN A 34 40.72 2.25 69.84
N GLN A 35 40.82 1.32 70.85
CA GLN A 35 41.29 -0.05 70.63
C GLN A 35 40.13 -0.94 70.13
N THR A 36 40.40 -1.75 69.09
CA THR A 36 39.46 -2.77 68.61
C THR A 36 39.28 -3.84 69.66
N VAL A 37 38.05 -3.97 70.20
CA VAL A 37 37.68 -4.99 71.18
C VAL A 37 36.97 -6.20 70.55
N GLY A 38 36.53 -6.07 69.31
CA GLY A 38 35.89 -7.15 68.61
C GLY A 38 35.25 -6.73 67.27
N TYR A 39 34.58 -7.69 66.67
CA TYR A 39 33.83 -7.49 65.41
C TYR A 39 32.40 -7.99 65.57
N ILE A 40 31.44 -7.29 65.08
CA ILE A 40 30.07 -7.76 64.91
C ILE A 40 29.82 -8.00 63.40
N SER A 41 29.36 -9.22 63.12
CA SER A 41 29.01 -9.57 61.75
C SER A 41 27.51 -9.82 61.64
N VAL A 42 26.90 -9.30 60.58
CA VAL A 42 25.49 -9.53 60.27
C VAL A 42 25.43 -10.21 58.89
N ILE A 43 24.71 -11.33 58.83
CA ILE A 43 24.45 -12.04 57.59
C ILE A 43 22.96 -11.90 57.31
N ALA A 44 22.62 -11.12 56.27
CA ALA A 44 21.24 -11.01 55.78
C ALA A 44 21.02 -12.03 54.65
N ASN A 45 19.94 -12.80 54.72
CA ASN A 45 19.58 -13.70 53.62
C ASN A 45 19.00 -12.91 52.46
N VAL A 46 19.69 -12.93 51.32
CA VAL A 46 19.34 -12.19 50.08
C VAL A 46 18.93 -13.12 48.93
N SER A 47 18.66 -14.40 49.25
CA SER A 47 18.35 -15.42 48.22
C SER A 47 17.12 -15.07 47.39
N GLU A 48 16.03 -14.66 48.04
CA GLU A 48 14.79 -14.26 47.37
C GLU A 48 15.00 -13.06 46.44
N ARG A 49 15.66 -12.00 46.94
CA ARG A 49 15.99 -10.83 46.13
C ARG A 49 16.82 -11.23 44.91
N LYS A 50 17.79 -12.14 45.08
CA LYS A 50 18.70 -12.56 43.98
C LYS A 50 17.95 -13.44 42.97
N SER A 51 17.05 -14.32 43.42
CA SER A 51 16.17 -15.10 42.55
C SER A 51 15.26 -14.21 41.70
N LEU A 52 14.59 -13.24 42.31
CA LEU A 52 13.73 -12.28 41.60
C LEU A 52 14.49 -11.43 40.58
N LEU A 53 15.72 -11.01 40.94
CA LEU A 53 16.57 -10.27 39.99
C LEU A 53 17.01 -11.14 38.81
N MET A 54 17.33 -12.42 39.04
CA MET A 54 17.67 -13.36 37.95
C MET A 54 16.47 -13.62 37.05
N GLU A 55 15.29 -13.87 37.60
CA GLU A 55 14.06 -14.06 36.84
C GLU A 55 13.71 -12.82 36.01
N LEU A 56 13.87 -11.61 36.57
CA LEU A 56 13.67 -10.36 35.86
C LEU A 56 14.66 -10.20 34.69
N GLU A 57 15.93 -10.52 34.93
CA GLU A 57 16.99 -10.43 33.90
C GLU A 57 16.75 -11.45 32.78
N GLU A 58 16.38 -12.70 33.14
CA GLU A 58 16.03 -13.73 32.14
C GLU A 58 14.80 -13.31 31.32
N SER A 59 13.76 -12.78 31.97
CA SER A 59 12.56 -12.28 31.31
C SER A 59 12.89 -11.13 30.36
N LYS A 60 13.73 -10.17 30.79
CA LYS A 60 14.20 -9.06 29.98
C LYS A 60 14.98 -9.56 28.76
N GLN A 61 15.95 -10.48 28.97
CA GLN A 61 16.73 -11.03 27.87
C GLN A 61 15.86 -11.81 26.87
N MET A 62 14.84 -12.52 27.34
CA MET A 62 13.88 -13.21 26.46
C MET A 62 13.08 -12.21 25.63
N MET A 63 12.57 -11.14 26.24
CA MET A 63 11.88 -10.04 25.54
C MET A 63 12.76 -9.42 24.47
N ASP A 64 14.02 -9.09 24.80
CA ASP A 64 14.99 -8.48 23.89
C ASP A 64 15.28 -9.42 22.70
N ARG A 65 15.41 -10.74 22.93
CA ARG A 65 15.61 -11.72 21.85
C ARG A 65 14.39 -11.83 20.95
N LEU A 66 13.19 -11.87 21.51
CA LEU A 66 11.94 -11.93 20.73
C LEU A 66 11.77 -10.69 19.88
N THR A 67 11.91 -9.50 20.46
CA THR A 67 11.70 -8.23 19.74
C THR A 67 12.78 -7.94 18.70
N LYS A 68 14.04 -8.35 18.94
CA LYS A 68 15.17 -8.15 18.02
C LYS A 68 15.02 -8.90 16.70
N ASN A 69 14.41 -10.09 16.74
CA ASN A 69 14.25 -10.94 15.57
C ASN A 69 12.97 -10.67 14.77
N LEU A 70 12.04 -9.89 15.32
CA LEU A 70 10.82 -9.49 14.59
C LEU A 70 11.16 -8.48 13.48
N PRO A 71 10.58 -8.61 12.29
CA PRO A 71 10.69 -7.61 11.22
C PRO A 71 9.73 -6.44 11.49
N ALA A 72 9.72 -5.94 12.71
CA ALA A 72 8.81 -4.91 13.19
C ALA A 72 9.48 -4.03 14.23
N MET A 73 9.05 -2.78 14.33
CA MET A 73 9.32 -1.93 15.48
C MET A 73 8.22 -2.11 16.51
N ILE A 74 8.55 -2.61 17.70
CA ILE A 74 7.65 -2.63 18.86
C ILE A 74 7.87 -1.37 19.66
N TYR A 75 6.80 -0.74 20.12
CA TYR A 75 6.91 0.55 20.83
C TYR A 75 5.88 0.74 21.94
N ALA A 76 6.20 1.61 22.88
CA ALA A 76 5.25 2.25 23.78
C ALA A 76 5.32 3.76 23.55
N TYR A 77 4.23 4.36 23.09
CA TYR A 77 4.08 5.78 22.84
C TYR A 77 3.24 6.41 23.94
N TYR A 78 3.76 7.45 24.55
CA TYR A 78 3.16 8.14 25.70
C TYR A 78 2.64 9.51 25.27
N LEU A 79 1.49 9.86 25.79
CA LEU A 79 0.89 11.19 25.69
C LEU A 79 0.35 11.59 27.08
N ASP A 80 0.84 12.69 27.61
CA ASP A 80 0.37 13.22 28.88
C ASP A 80 -0.91 14.07 28.74
N ALA A 81 -1.41 14.54 29.88
CA ALA A 81 -2.61 15.37 29.94
C ALA A 81 -2.39 16.78 29.34
N ASP A 82 -1.15 17.26 29.28
CA ASP A 82 -0.78 18.57 28.75
C ASP A 82 -0.52 18.55 27.24
N GLY A 83 -0.55 17.35 26.62
CA GLY A 83 -0.36 17.14 25.18
C GLY A 83 1.08 16.85 24.75
N GLU A 84 2.02 16.74 25.68
CA GLU A 84 3.39 16.32 25.44
C GLU A 84 3.42 14.82 25.12
N SER A 85 4.14 14.44 24.07
CA SER A 85 4.16 13.03 23.66
C SER A 85 5.53 12.58 23.13
N TYR A 86 5.88 11.32 23.43
CA TYR A 86 7.16 10.72 23.07
C TYR A 86 7.10 9.19 23.11
N PHE A 87 8.09 8.52 22.51
CA PHE A 87 8.26 7.08 22.67
C PHE A 87 8.96 6.77 23.99
N LYS A 88 8.26 6.06 24.88
CA LYS A 88 8.78 5.58 26.17
C LYS A 88 9.60 4.29 26.01
N TYR A 89 9.30 3.52 24.97
CA TYR A 89 10.02 2.32 24.57
C TYR A 89 9.98 2.17 23.05
N CYS A 90 11.08 1.70 22.46
CA CYS A 90 11.09 1.15 21.13
C CYS A 90 12.16 0.04 21.02
N SER A 91 11.82 -1.00 20.26
CA SER A 91 12.74 -2.11 20.00
C SER A 91 13.82 -1.73 18.97
N GLU A 92 14.88 -2.55 18.87
CA GLU A 92 15.90 -2.43 17.82
C GLU A 92 15.33 -2.51 16.39
N GLY A 93 14.08 -2.97 16.24
CA GLY A 93 13.35 -2.94 14.98
C GLY A 93 13.24 -1.56 14.32
N VAL A 94 13.33 -0.48 15.11
CA VAL A 94 13.34 0.90 14.59
C VAL A 94 14.45 1.11 13.55
N ARG A 95 15.59 0.41 13.66
CA ARG A 95 16.68 0.49 12.67
C ARG A 95 16.27 -0.05 11.31
N LYS A 96 15.49 -1.13 11.31
CA LYS A 96 15.01 -1.76 10.06
C LYS A 96 13.89 -0.96 9.41
N ILE A 97 12.96 -0.44 10.23
CA ILE A 97 11.72 0.21 9.78
C ILE A 97 11.94 1.70 9.43
N PHE A 98 12.73 2.44 10.23
CA PHE A 98 12.88 3.89 10.06
C PHE A 98 14.32 4.33 9.76
N ASP A 99 15.28 3.42 9.77
CA ASP A 99 16.72 3.73 9.62
C ASP A 99 17.22 4.68 10.71
N LEU A 100 16.75 4.47 11.95
CA LEU A 100 17.07 5.24 13.15
C LEU A 100 17.51 4.30 14.27
N SER A 101 18.29 4.79 15.23
CA SER A 101 18.60 4.03 16.45
C SER A 101 17.52 4.26 17.53
N PRO A 102 17.35 3.34 18.49
CA PRO A 102 16.48 3.61 19.64
C PRO A 102 16.82 4.91 20.39
N ALA A 103 18.10 5.26 20.47
CA ALA A 103 18.56 6.47 21.14
C ALA A 103 18.10 7.77 20.43
N ASP A 104 17.88 7.71 19.11
CA ASP A 104 17.39 8.86 18.34
C ASP A 104 15.89 9.13 18.57
N VAL A 105 15.16 8.14 19.10
CA VAL A 105 13.68 8.15 19.15
C VAL A 105 13.15 8.23 20.59
N LEU A 106 13.84 7.57 21.54
CA LEU A 106 13.37 7.45 22.91
C LEU A 106 13.42 8.78 23.66
N PHE A 107 12.31 9.12 24.33
CA PHE A 107 12.15 10.31 25.16
C PHE A 107 12.37 11.64 24.41
N VAL A 108 12.35 11.61 23.06
CA VAL A 108 12.40 12.79 22.23
C VAL A 108 10.98 13.29 21.99
N PRO A 109 10.64 14.55 22.34
CA PRO A 109 9.34 15.13 22.08
C PRO A 109 8.94 15.02 20.62
N ARG A 110 7.66 14.80 20.34
CA ARG A 110 7.12 14.55 18.99
C ARG A 110 7.64 15.53 17.94
N GLU A 111 7.67 16.82 18.28
CA GLU A 111 8.03 17.91 17.36
C GLU A 111 9.49 17.85 16.90
N ARG A 112 10.35 17.20 17.68
CA ARG A 112 11.79 17.03 17.39
C ARG A 112 12.18 15.60 17.04
N ASN A 113 11.23 14.67 17.15
CA ASN A 113 11.54 13.27 16.95
C ASN A 113 11.75 12.97 15.46
N PRO A 114 12.93 12.47 15.05
CA PRO A 114 13.26 12.24 13.65
C PRO A 114 12.38 11.17 12.99
N LEU A 115 11.70 10.32 13.75
CA LEU A 115 10.77 9.34 13.22
C LEU A 115 9.63 10.00 12.45
N PHE A 116 9.05 11.09 13.01
CA PHE A 116 7.96 11.80 12.35
C PHE A 116 8.41 12.55 11.09
N SER A 117 9.68 12.97 11.02
CA SER A 117 10.23 13.57 9.80
C SER A 117 10.38 12.59 8.63
N ARG A 118 10.31 11.28 8.89
CA ARG A 118 10.28 10.24 7.86
C ARG A 118 8.89 9.99 7.28
N VAL A 119 7.84 10.39 7.98
CA VAL A 119 6.46 10.21 7.49
C VAL A 119 6.23 11.09 6.26
N HIS A 120 5.57 10.53 5.24
CA HIS A 120 5.22 11.26 4.03
C HIS A 120 4.28 12.42 4.35
N VAL A 121 4.53 13.59 3.76
CA VAL A 121 3.81 14.84 4.09
C VAL A 121 2.29 14.71 3.95
N ASP A 122 1.79 14.04 2.92
CA ASP A 122 0.36 13.85 2.69
C ASP A 122 -0.33 12.98 3.76
N ASP A 123 0.44 12.13 4.47
CA ASP A 123 -0.12 11.17 5.43
C ASP A 123 -0.12 11.70 6.87
N MET A 124 0.58 12.83 7.13
CA MET A 124 0.75 13.41 8.47
C MET A 124 -0.59 13.79 9.13
N GLU A 125 -1.49 14.43 8.39
CA GLU A 125 -2.77 14.88 8.94
C GLU A 125 -3.69 13.70 9.26
N MET A 126 -3.75 12.70 8.39
CA MET A 126 -4.49 11.46 8.63
C MET A 126 -4.00 10.76 9.92
N LEU A 127 -2.68 10.64 10.10
CA LEU A 127 -2.10 10.02 11.30
C LEU A 127 -2.43 10.81 12.57
N ARG A 128 -2.37 12.15 12.51
CA ARG A 128 -2.72 13.02 13.62
C ARG A 128 -4.17 12.82 14.06
N GLN A 129 -5.10 12.83 13.11
CA GLN A 129 -6.52 12.61 13.37
C GLN A 129 -6.81 11.23 13.95
N ALA A 130 -6.14 10.18 13.40
CA ALA A 130 -6.29 8.82 13.91
C ALA A 130 -5.84 8.67 15.37
N VAL A 131 -4.76 9.36 15.78
CA VAL A 131 -4.30 9.39 17.19
C VAL A 131 -5.33 10.08 18.08
N VAL A 132 -5.89 11.23 17.66
CA VAL A 132 -6.91 11.95 18.43
C VAL A 132 -8.17 11.09 18.63
N ILE A 133 -8.64 10.44 17.56
CA ILE A 133 -9.81 9.53 17.63
C ILE A 133 -9.54 8.36 18.58
N SER A 134 -8.36 7.76 18.48
CA SER A 134 -7.95 6.65 19.35
C SER A 134 -7.86 7.08 20.81
N GLN A 135 -7.33 8.26 21.09
CA GLN A 135 -7.25 8.83 22.44
C GLN A 135 -8.64 9.06 23.04
N GLN A 136 -9.52 9.74 22.30
CA GLN A 136 -10.86 10.12 22.79
C GLN A 136 -11.74 8.91 23.08
N ASN A 137 -11.64 7.87 22.25
CA ASN A 137 -12.49 6.70 22.34
C ASN A 137 -11.82 5.49 23.03
N LEU A 138 -10.56 5.62 23.42
CA LEU A 138 -9.71 4.51 23.89
C LEU A 138 -9.78 3.30 22.94
N SER A 139 -9.85 3.58 21.64
CA SER A 139 -9.98 2.56 20.59
C SER A 139 -8.62 2.23 19.98
N VAL A 140 -8.51 1.05 19.40
CA VAL A 140 -7.29 0.62 18.69
C VAL A 140 -6.93 1.64 17.61
N TRP A 141 -5.70 2.16 17.66
CA TRP A 141 -5.13 2.94 16.58
C TRP A 141 -4.61 1.99 15.50
N ARG A 142 -5.06 2.17 14.26
CA ARG A 142 -4.64 1.36 13.11
C ARG A 142 -4.55 2.22 11.87
N CYS A 143 -3.36 2.26 11.24
CA CYS A 143 -3.13 3.06 10.03
C CYS A 143 -2.14 2.38 9.08
N ASN A 144 -2.37 2.55 7.78
CA ASN A 144 -1.36 2.33 6.74
C ASN A 144 -0.87 3.69 6.25
N PHE A 145 0.43 3.90 6.24
CA PHE A 145 1.02 5.20 5.86
C PHE A 145 2.38 5.01 5.21
N ARG A 146 2.82 6.05 4.52
CA ARG A 146 4.11 6.06 3.83
C ARG A 146 5.19 6.72 4.68
N VAL A 147 6.40 6.17 4.57
CA VAL A 147 7.61 6.80 5.10
C VAL A 147 8.63 6.95 3.99
N VAL A 148 9.42 8.03 4.04
CA VAL A 148 10.50 8.30 3.09
C VAL A 148 11.83 8.04 3.79
N LEU A 149 12.51 6.97 3.40
CA LEU A 149 13.79 6.57 3.99
C LEU A 149 14.96 7.09 3.13
N PRO A 150 15.99 7.71 3.72
CA PRO A 150 17.14 8.20 3.00
C PRO A 150 17.84 7.10 2.19
N GLY A 151 17.99 7.31 0.89
CA GLY A 151 18.63 6.35 -0.01
C GLY A 151 17.84 5.07 -0.32
N LYS A 152 16.66 4.87 0.31
CA LYS A 152 15.81 3.68 0.11
C LYS A 152 14.46 4.00 -0.53
N GLY A 153 14.08 5.30 -0.57
CA GLY A 153 12.82 5.74 -1.16
C GLY A 153 11.61 5.60 -0.24
N THR A 154 10.43 5.47 -0.84
CA THR A 154 9.15 5.40 -0.12
C THR A 154 8.81 3.96 0.24
N HIS A 155 8.53 3.73 1.53
CA HIS A 155 8.07 2.47 2.10
C HIS A 155 6.67 2.63 2.67
N TRP A 156 5.87 1.55 2.62
CA TRP A 156 4.57 1.49 3.25
C TRP A 156 4.67 0.79 4.60
N LEU A 157 4.16 1.44 5.63
CA LEU A 157 4.08 0.86 6.97
C LEU A 157 2.63 0.59 7.35
N HIS A 158 2.42 -0.52 8.07
CA HIS A 158 1.23 -0.80 8.84
C HIS A 158 1.52 -0.59 10.31
N GLY A 159 0.79 0.31 10.95
CA GLY A 159 0.86 0.54 12.39
C GLY A 159 -0.43 0.11 13.08
N GLU A 160 -0.27 -0.61 14.19
CA GLU A 160 -1.37 -0.95 15.08
C GLU A 160 -0.94 -0.79 16.52
N SER A 161 -1.78 -0.14 17.36
CA SER A 161 -1.51 0.01 18.78
C SER A 161 -2.76 0.11 19.63
N PHE A 162 -2.62 -0.32 20.88
CA PHE A 162 -3.70 -0.43 21.86
C PHE A 162 -3.48 0.64 22.94
N PRO A 163 -4.41 1.61 23.11
CA PRO A 163 -4.33 2.63 24.13
C PRO A 163 -4.65 2.07 25.50
N THR A 164 -3.92 2.52 26.50
CA THR A 164 -4.16 2.23 27.92
C THR A 164 -4.16 3.53 28.69
N LEU A 165 -5.29 3.88 29.30
CA LEU A 165 -5.40 5.04 30.17
C LEU A 165 -4.68 4.75 31.50
N GLN A 166 -3.90 5.70 31.96
CA GLN A 166 -3.17 5.64 33.22
C GLN A 166 -3.93 6.41 34.33
N ASP A 167 -3.60 6.17 35.60
CA ASP A 167 -4.24 6.81 36.76
C ASP A 167 -4.05 8.33 36.79
N ASP A 168 -2.99 8.84 36.16
CA ASP A 168 -2.67 10.27 36.04
C ASP A 168 -3.37 10.95 34.83
N GLY A 169 -4.23 10.25 34.13
CA GLY A 169 -4.93 10.74 32.93
C GLY A 169 -4.12 10.69 31.64
N SER A 170 -2.87 10.27 31.68
CA SER A 170 -2.05 10.05 30.50
C SER A 170 -2.49 8.78 29.75
N VAL A 171 -2.14 8.69 28.46
CA VAL A 171 -2.44 7.50 27.63
C VAL A 171 -1.13 6.93 27.09
N ILE A 172 -1.00 5.60 27.19
CA ILE A 172 0.11 4.87 26.58
C ILE A 172 -0.45 3.94 25.50
N TRP A 173 0.09 4.06 24.28
CA TRP A 173 -0.18 3.10 23.20
C TRP A 173 0.94 2.06 23.13
N TYR A 174 0.58 0.80 23.29
CA TYR A 174 1.48 -0.33 23.05
C TYR A 174 1.20 -0.87 21.65
N GLY A 175 2.20 -0.89 20.77
CA GLY A 175 1.97 -1.24 19.39
C GLY A 175 3.22 -1.62 18.61
N SER A 176 3.00 -1.75 17.31
CA SER A 176 4.04 -2.13 16.36
C SER A 176 3.87 -1.45 15.02
N PHE A 177 5.00 -1.29 14.31
CA PHE A 177 5.06 -0.94 12.89
C PHE A 177 5.67 -2.08 12.10
N PHE A 178 5.01 -2.47 11.02
CA PHE A 178 5.48 -3.46 10.05
C PHE A 178 5.69 -2.81 8.68
N ASP A 179 6.76 -3.19 8.00
CA ASP A 179 6.92 -2.84 6.59
C ASP A 179 6.03 -3.74 5.74
N ILE A 180 5.09 -3.14 5.00
CA ILE A 180 4.15 -3.80 4.10
C ILE A 180 4.40 -3.42 2.63
N THR A 181 5.59 -2.91 2.31
CA THR A 181 5.94 -2.44 0.96
C THR A 181 5.83 -3.56 -0.07
N GLU A 182 6.39 -4.73 0.22
CA GLU A 182 6.30 -5.89 -0.68
C GLU A 182 4.84 -6.35 -0.88
N LEU A 183 4.03 -6.31 0.17
CA LEU A 183 2.60 -6.63 0.09
C LEU A 183 1.88 -5.64 -0.83
N LYS A 184 2.11 -4.34 -0.66
CA LYS A 184 1.53 -3.28 -1.50
C LYS A 184 1.97 -3.36 -2.96
N GLN A 185 3.23 -3.69 -3.21
CA GLN A 185 3.74 -3.93 -4.55
C GLN A 185 3.08 -5.15 -5.19
N SER A 186 2.97 -6.25 -4.46
CA SER A 186 2.30 -7.47 -4.92
C SER A 186 0.81 -7.22 -5.22
N GLU A 187 0.09 -6.51 -4.35
CA GLU A 187 -1.29 -6.08 -4.59
C GLU A 187 -1.42 -5.24 -5.87
N SER A 188 -0.48 -4.29 -6.08
CA SER A 188 -0.46 -3.43 -7.26
C SER A 188 -0.21 -4.23 -8.55
N ILE A 189 0.75 -5.17 -8.52
CA ILE A 189 1.03 -6.06 -9.66
C ILE A 189 -0.17 -6.93 -9.98
N LEU A 190 -0.77 -7.57 -8.97
CA LEU A 190 -1.98 -8.39 -9.15
C LEU A 190 -3.13 -7.57 -9.72
N LYS A 191 -3.32 -6.34 -9.25
CA LYS A 191 -4.32 -5.43 -9.78
C LYS A 191 -4.04 -5.07 -11.23
N ALA A 192 -2.80 -4.73 -11.58
CA ALA A 192 -2.39 -4.45 -12.96
C ALA A 192 -2.62 -5.65 -13.88
N LEU A 193 -2.19 -6.86 -13.47
CA LEU A 193 -2.43 -8.11 -14.21
C LEU A 193 -3.93 -8.43 -14.37
N SER A 194 -4.75 -8.03 -13.39
CA SER A 194 -6.21 -8.20 -13.45
C SER A 194 -6.92 -7.13 -14.30
N GLN A 195 -6.26 -6.02 -14.64
CA GLN A 195 -6.86 -4.87 -15.34
C GLN A 195 -6.39 -4.70 -16.77
N THR A 196 -5.27 -5.30 -17.15
CA THR A 196 -4.70 -5.18 -18.51
C THR A 196 -4.80 -6.47 -19.30
N ASP A 197 -4.83 -6.35 -20.62
CA ASP A 197 -4.65 -7.47 -21.54
C ASP A 197 -3.16 -7.82 -21.68
N VAL A 198 -2.82 -9.06 -21.45
CA VAL A 198 -1.42 -9.54 -21.38
C VAL A 198 -0.66 -9.36 -22.70
N LEU A 199 -1.36 -9.48 -23.84
CA LEU A 199 -0.74 -9.36 -25.16
C LEU A 199 -0.46 -7.90 -25.52
N THR A 200 -1.44 -7.03 -25.30
CA THR A 200 -1.46 -5.68 -25.87
C THR A 200 -1.14 -4.59 -24.85
N GLY A 201 -1.22 -4.89 -23.54
CA GLY A 201 -0.93 -3.93 -22.46
C GLY A 201 -2.01 -2.87 -22.21
N VAL A 202 -3.05 -2.77 -23.07
CA VAL A 202 -4.20 -1.89 -22.81
C VAL A 202 -5.15 -2.51 -21.77
N ALA A 203 -6.17 -1.79 -21.37
CA ALA A 203 -7.18 -2.32 -20.45
C ALA A 203 -7.80 -3.62 -21.02
N ASN A 204 -8.10 -4.56 -20.14
CA ASN A 204 -8.91 -5.70 -20.53
C ASN A 204 -10.41 -5.38 -20.41
N ARG A 205 -11.25 -6.26 -20.93
CA ARG A 205 -12.72 -6.11 -20.92
C ARG A 205 -13.26 -5.82 -19.53
N ARG A 206 -12.80 -6.56 -18.50
CA ARG A 206 -13.29 -6.37 -17.11
C ARG A 206 -13.01 -4.96 -16.62
N HIS A 207 -11.81 -4.47 -16.80
CA HIS A 207 -11.43 -3.11 -16.38
C HIS A 207 -12.20 -2.04 -17.16
N PHE A 208 -12.43 -2.26 -18.45
CA PHE A 208 -13.31 -1.40 -19.24
C PHE A 208 -14.72 -1.35 -18.66
N ASP A 209 -15.33 -2.50 -18.39
CA ASP A 209 -16.70 -2.59 -17.87
C ASP A 209 -16.83 -1.85 -16.52
N ASP A 210 -15.84 -1.99 -15.61
CA ASP A 210 -15.81 -1.31 -14.31
C ASP A 210 -15.76 0.23 -14.48
N ILE A 211 -14.87 0.74 -15.32
CA ILE A 211 -14.74 2.19 -15.58
C ILE A 211 -15.97 2.72 -16.30
N TYR A 212 -16.48 1.99 -17.28
CA TYR A 212 -17.65 2.40 -18.04
C TYR A 212 -18.87 2.57 -17.14
N GLN A 213 -19.13 1.61 -16.24
CA GLN A 213 -20.23 1.72 -15.27
C GLN A 213 -20.04 2.94 -14.35
N HIS A 214 -18.84 3.22 -13.89
CA HIS A 214 -18.56 4.39 -13.05
C HIS A 214 -18.84 5.71 -13.79
N ILE A 215 -18.32 5.87 -15.01
CA ILE A 215 -18.54 7.06 -15.86
C ILE A 215 -20.02 7.17 -16.25
N TRP A 216 -20.69 6.06 -16.53
CA TRP A 216 -22.12 6.03 -16.82
C TRP A 216 -22.94 6.62 -15.67
N GLN A 217 -22.72 6.16 -14.45
CA GLN A 217 -23.44 6.65 -13.27
C GLN A 217 -23.18 8.15 -13.03
N LYS A 218 -21.94 8.59 -13.19
CA LYS A 218 -21.58 10.00 -13.07
C LYS A 218 -22.33 10.86 -14.10
N ASN A 219 -22.35 10.46 -15.38
CA ASN A 219 -23.04 11.19 -16.43
C ASN A 219 -24.57 11.22 -16.26
N ARG A 220 -25.15 10.19 -15.64
CA ARG A 220 -26.57 10.20 -15.28
C ARG A 220 -26.93 11.22 -14.22
N THR A 221 -26.06 11.45 -13.25
CA THR A 221 -26.32 12.36 -12.11
C THR A 221 -25.95 13.81 -12.41
N GLU A 222 -24.85 14.03 -13.14
CA GLU A 222 -24.31 15.37 -13.38
C GLU A 222 -24.72 15.94 -14.74
N GLY A 223 -25.30 15.12 -15.60
CA GLY A 223 -25.46 15.45 -17.02
C GLY A 223 -24.12 15.39 -17.75
N GLY A 224 -24.09 14.82 -18.92
CA GLY A 224 -22.84 14.74 -19.69
C GLY A 224 -23.03 13.98 -20.99
N THR A 225 -21.97 13.98 -21.81
CA THR A 225 -21.95 13.25 -23.08
C THR A 225 -20.88 12.18 -23.00
N LEU A 226 -21.15 11.01 -23.51
CA LEU A 226 -20.17 9.96 -23.68
C LEU A 226 -20.38 9.23 -25.02
N SER A 227 -19.31 8.65 -25.51
CA SER A 227 -19.32 7.87 -26.75
C SER A 227 -18.56 6.57 -26.56
N VAL A 228 -19.09 5.49 -27.15
CA VAL A 228 -18.44 4.19 -27.20
C VAL A 228 -18.10 3.88 -28.66
N LEU A 229 -16.86 3.46 -28.91
CA LEU A 229 -16.39 2.97 -30.17
C LEU A 229 -16.13 1.48 -30.08
N MET A 230 -16.74 0.67 -30.94
CA MET A 230 -16.40 -0.73 -31.12
C MET A 230 -15.53 -0.87 -32.37
N ILE A 231 -14.37 -1.47 -32.25
CA ILE A 231 -13.33 -1.54 -33.29
C ILE A 231 -13.01 -3.00 -33.56
N ASP A 232 -12.89 -3.35 -34.81
CA ASP A 232 -12.51 -4.71 -35.20
C ASP A 232 -11.50 -4.65 -36.36
N PHE A 233 -10.55 -5.55 -36.28
CA PHE A 233 -9.52 -5.72 -37.31
C PHE A 233 -10.10 -6.47 -38.52
N ASP A 234 -10.10 -5.83 -39.69
CA ASP A 234 -10.67 -6.37 -40.90
C ASP A 234 -9.91 -7.59 -41.41
N ASN A 235 -10.63 -8.71 -41.60
CA ASN A 235 -10.11 -9.99 -42.10
C ASN A 235 -8.94 -10.58 -41.27
N PHE A 236 -8.91 -10.38 -39.96
CA PHE A 236 -7.82 -10.83 -39.06
C PHE A 236 -7.59 -12.35 -39.12
N LYS A 237 -8.66 -13.14 -39.23
CA LYS A 237 -8.53 -14.59 -39.39
C LYS A 237 -7.71 -14.94 -40.63
N SER A 238 -7.99 -14.30 -41.77
CA SER A 238 -7.23 -14.52 -43.02
C SER A 238 -5.79 -14.04 -42.92
N PHE A 239 -5.54 -12.99 -42.12
CA PHE A 239 -4.19 -12.55 -41.80
C PHE A 239 -3.42 -13.64 -41.04
N ASN A 240 -4.01 -14.18 -39.97
CA ASN A 240 -3.42 -15.27 -39.19
C ASN A 240 -3.20 -16.52 -40.00
N ASP A 241 -4.16 -16.89 -40.87
CA ASP A 241 -4.06 -18.06 -41.75
C ASP A 241 -2.88 -17.92 -42.73
N LEU A 242 -2.59 -16.68 -43.17
CA LEU A 242 -1.49 -16.40 -44.12
C LEU A 242 -0.13 -16.22 -43.48
N TYR A 243 -0.06 -15.47 -42.35
CA TYR A 243 1.20 -15.04 -41.73
C TYR A 243 1.52 -15.73 -40.40
N GLY A 244 0.57 -16.52 -39.86
CA GLY A 244 0.69 -17.19 -38.58
C GLY A 244 0.31 -16.32 -37.39
N HIS A 245 -0.11 -16.96 -36.27
CA HIS A 245 -0.55 -16.28 -35.03
C HIS A 245 0.50 -15.36 -34.43
N ALA A 246 1.78 -15.74 -34.47
CA ALA A 246 2.86 -14.90 -33.95
C ALA A 246 2.95 -13.55 -34.68
N MET A 247 2.75 -13.52 -35.97
CA MET A 247 2.71 -12.27 -36.76
C MET A 247 1.41 -11.49 -36.46
N GLY A 248 0.28 -12.19 -36.27
CA GLY A 248 -0.96 -11.58 -35.82
C GLY A 248 -0.81 -10.85 -34.49
N ASP A 249 -0.12 -11.44 -33.52
CA ASP A 249 0.17 -10.83 -32.21
C ASP A 249 1.04 -9.57 -32.35
N VAL A 250 2.06 -9.60 -33.22
CA VAL A 250 2.89 -8.42 -33.53
C VAL A 250 2.04 -7.32 -34.15
N CYS A 251 1.17 -7.68 -35.09
CA CYS A 251 0.28 -6.74 -35.77
C CYS A 251 -0.71 -6.10 -34.79
N LEU A 252 -1.32 -6.88 -33.89
CA LEU A 252 -2.21 -6.34 -32.86
C LEU A 252 -1.50 -5.35 -31.94
N LYS A 253 -0.25 -5.61 -31.55
CA LYS A 253 0.55 -4.67 -30.74
C LYS A 253 0.77 -3.35 -31.47
N SER A 254 1.15 -3.37 -32.75
CA SER A 254 1.33 -2.16 -33.57
C SER A 254 0.05 -1.34 -33.70
N ILE A 255 -1.08 -2.04 -33.91
CA ILE A 255 -2.40 -1.40 -33.99
C ILE A 255 -2.71 -0.70 -32.67
N VAL A 256 -2.60 -1.40 -31.55
CA VAL A 256 -2.91 -0.84 -30.22
C VAL A 256 -2.04 0.37 -29.89
N GLU A 257 -0.74 0.30 -30.19
CA GLU A 257 0.16 1.45 -30.01
C GLU A 257 -0.31 2.68 -30.80
N THR A 258 -0.78 2.47 -32.03
CA THR A 258 -1.29 3.52 -32.91
C THR A 258 -2.63 4.07 -32.42
N LEU A 259 -3.57 3.19 -32.03
CA LEU A 259 -4.86 3.59 -31.46
C LEU A 259 -4.69 4.38 -30.17
N SER A 260 -3.77 3.99 -29.30
CA SER A 260 -3.48 4.68 -28.05
C SER A 260 -3.04 6.13 -28.22
N LYS A 261 -2.35 6.45 -29.32
CA LYS A 261 -1.95 7.82 -29.66
C LYS A 261 -3.12 8.73 -30.08
N SER A 262 -4.27 8.12 -30.40
CA SER A 262 -5.47 8.82 -30.88
C SER A 262 -6.44 9.19 -29.76
N ILE A 263 -6.22 8.77 -28.52
CA ILE A 263 -7.06 9.06 -27.37
C ILE A 263 -6.37 10.01 -26.39
N ARG A 264 -7.18 10.68 -25.57
CA ARG A 264 -6.68 11.57 -24.51
C ARG A 264 -6.38 10.77 -23.25
N GLY A 265 -5.25 10.99 -22.63
CA GLY A 265 -4.93 10.39 -21.34
C GLY A 265 -5.89 10.84 -20.23
N GLY A 266 -6.24 9.93 -19.33
CA GLY A 266 -6.96 10.21 -18.09
C GLY A 266 -8.48 10.10 -18.13
N SER A 267 -9.14 10.52 -19.23
CA SER A 267 -10.61 10.43 -19.36
C SER A 267 -11.08 9.40 -20.38
N ASP A 268 -10.25 9.15 -21.40
CA ASP A 268 -10.56 8.18 -22.45
C ASP A 268 -9.89 6.84 -22.11
N ILE A 269 -10.54 5.73 -22.45
CA ILE A 269 -9.99 4.38 -22.22
C ILE A 269 -10.07 3.55 -23.49
N LEU A 270 -8.95 2.89 -23.84
CA LEU A 270 -8.87 1.86 -24.86
C LEU A 270 -8.72 0.50 -24.17
N ALA A 271 -9.53 -0.46 -24.56
CA ALA A 271 -9.47 -1.81 -24.02
C ALA A 271 -9.56 -2.86 -25.14
N ARG A 272 -8.94 -4.03 -24.89
CA ARG A 272 -9.18 -5.23 -25.70
C ARG A 272 -10.43 -5.93 -25.20
N TYR A 273 -11.43 -6.03 -26.08
CA TYR A 273 -12.72 -6.61 -25.72
C TYR A 273 -12.74 -8.13 -25.90
N GLY A 274 -12.01 -8.64 -26.90
CA GLY A 274 -11.78 -10.06 -27.14
C GLY A 274 -11.13 -10.28 -28.51
N GLY A 275 -10.28 -11.31 -28.65
CA GLY A 275 -9.64 -11.63 -29.91
C GLY A 275 -8.99 -10.43 -30.61
N GLU A 276 -9.56 -10.02 -31.74
CA GLU A 276 -9.19 -8.86 -32.55
C GLU A 276 -10.08 -7.63 -32.33
N GLU A 277 -10.97 -7.67 -31.34
CA GLU A 277 -11.93 -6.61 -31.05
C GLU A 277 -11.39 -5.69 -29.93
N PHE A 278 -11.55 -4.39 -30.16
CA PHE A 278 -11.20 -3.35 -29.20
C PHE A 278 -12.40 -2.45 -28.94
N ILE A 279 -12.44 -1.86 -27.77
CA ILE A 279 -13.47 -0.90 -27.36
C ILE A 279 -12.82 0.36 -26.82
N VAL A 280 -13.38 1.52 -27.17
CA VAL A 280 -12.95 2.81 -26.66
C VAL A 280 -14.12 3.53 -26.03
N LEU A 281 -13.90 4.08 -24.84
CA LEU A 281 -14.80 5.02 -24.19
C LEU A 281 -14.19 6.41 -24.29
N LEU A 282 -14.95 7.37 -24.77
CA LEU A 282 -14.61 8.79 -24.79
C LEU A 282 -15.59 9.55 -23.89
N ALA A 283 -15.07 10.26 -22.89
CA ALA A 283 -15.91 11.04 -21.97
C ALA A 283 -15.14 12.25 -21.39
N PRO A 284 -15.66 13.51 -21.56
CA PRO A 284 -16.86 13.86 -22.33
C PRO A 284 -16.62 13.82 -23.84
N SER A 285 -17.62 13.39 -24.63
CA SER A 285 -17.52 13.33 -26.09
C SER A 285 -18.89 13.40 -26.76
N THR A 286 -19.03 14.29 -27.74
CA THR A 286 -20.19 14.33 -28.64
C THR A 286 -20.04 13.30 -29.77
N LEU A 287 -21.13 13.06 -30.52
CA LEU A 287 -21.06 12.14 -31.67
C LEU A 287 -20.04 12.61 -32.72
N GLU A 288 -19.98 13.90 -32.97
CA GLU A 288 -19.04 14.45 -33.97
C GLU A 288 -17.58 14.36 -33.51
N ASP A 289 -17.31 14.60 -32.22
CA ASP A 289 -15.98 14.39 -31.65
C ASP A 289 -15.56 12.93 -31.77
N ALA A 290 -16.47 12.01 -31.41
CA ALA A 290 -16.22 10.57 -31.47
C ALA A 290 -15.99 10.06 -32.90
N LYS A 291 -16.75 10.57 -33.87
CA LYS A 291 -16.54 10.29 -35.30
C LYS A 291 -15.16 10.78 -35.77
N ALA A 292 -14.78 12.00 -35.39
CA ALA A 292 -13.46 12.57 -35.74
C ALA A 292 -12.31 11.71 -35.14
N VAL A 293 -12.45 11.24 -33.89
CA VAL A 293 -11.49 10.31 -33.29
C VAL A 293 -11.47 8.98 -34.02
N ALA A 294 -12.63 8.39 -34.31
CA ALA A 294 -12.73 7.12 -35.02
C ALA A 294 -12.11 7.16 -36.42
N GLU A 295 -12.38 8.23 -37.21
CA GLU A 295 -11.79 8.40 -38.53
C GLU A 295 -10.26 8.62 -38.45
N ARG A 296 -9.78 9.35 -37.46
CA ARG A 296 -8.33 9.49 -37.22
C ARG A 296 -7.69 8.12 -36.91
N MET A 297 -8.33 7.31 -36.05
CA MET A 297 -7.88 5.97 -35.74
C MET A 297 -7.82 5.10 -37.00
N ARG A 298 -8.92 5.06 -37.75
CA ARG A 298 -8.99 4.29 -39.00
C ARG A 298 -7.88 4.67 -39.99
N HIS A 299 -7.71 5.96 -40.23
CA HIS A 299 -6.72 6.49 -41.16
C HIS A 299 -5.28 6.20 -40.69
N SER A 300 -4.99 6.41 -39.39
CA SER A 300 -3.67 6.09 -38.83
C SER A 300 -3.29 4.62 -38.95
N ILE A 301 -4.27 3.69 -38.84
CA ILE A 301 -4.02 2.25 -39.06
C ILE A 301 -3.78 1.97 -40.54
N GLU A 302 -4.55 2.57 -41.43
CA GLU A 302 -4.36 2.42 -42.88
C GLU A 302 -2.98 2.96 -43.32
N GLU A 303 -2.51 4.06 -42.71
CA GLU A 303 -1.19 4.66 -42.97
C GLU A 303 0.00 3.81 -42.45
N LEU A 304 -0.21 2.87 -41.53
CA LEU A 304 0.83 1.92 -41.15
C LEU A 304 1.28 1.04 -42.31
N ASP A 305 0.47 0.95 -43.34
CA ASP A 305 0.71 0.21 -44.58
C ASP A 305 1.20 -1.24 -44.34
N ILE A 306 0.69 -1.89 -43.29
CA ILE A 306 1.05 -3.27 -42.96
C ILE A 306 0.49 -4.20 -44.04
N PRO A 307 1.33 -5.01 -44.74
CA PRO A 307 0.86 -5.84 -45.83
C PRO A 307 -0.15 -6.88 -45.37
N HIS A 308 -1.25 -7.05 -46.11
CA HIS A 308 -2.26 -8.09 -45.89
C HIS A 308 -2.71 -8.68 -47.25
N GLY A 309 -2.00 -9.72 -47.71
CA GLY A 309 -2.19 -10.29 -49.02
C GLY A 309 -3.58 -10.86 -49.34
N MET A 310 -4.42 -11.12 -48.32
CA MET A 310 -5.79 -11.60 -48.48
C MET A 310 -6.85 -10.48 -48.30
N SER A 311 -6.43 -9.22 -47.99
CA SER A 311 -7.34 -8.09 -47.93
C SER A 311 -7.54 -7.44 -49.30
N PRO A 312 -8.75 -6.98 -49.65
CA PRO A 312 -9.01 -6.31 -50.94
C PRO A 312 -8.11 -5.09 -51.20
N GLY A 313 -7.69 -4.39 -50.15
CA GLY A 313 -6.80 -3.23 -50.24
C GLY A 313 -5.31 -3.57 -50.12
N GLY A 314 -4.93 -4.86 -49.98
CA GLY A 314 -3.54 -5.29 -49.85
C GLY A 314 -2.86 -4.91 -48.53
N ARG A 315 -3.58 -4.31 -47.63
CA ARG A 315 -3.09 -3.81 -46.33
C ARG A 315 -4.08 -4.06 -45.20
N VAL A 316 -3.58 -3.93 -43.96
CA VAL A 316 -4.38 -4.02 -42.76
C VAL A 316 -5.28 -2.77 -42.63
N THR A 317 -6.54 -2.99 -42.30
CA THR A 317 -7.52 -1.94 -42.00
C THR A 317 -8.37 -2.32 -40.80
N ILE A 318 -9.13 -1.37 -40.27
CA ILE A 318 -10.08 -1.54 -39.17
C ILE A 318 -11.44 -0.98 -39.56
N SER A 319 -12.50 -1.63 -39.08
CA SER A 319 -13.85 -1.08 -39.09
C SER A 319 -14.24 -0.60 -37.70
N ILE A 320 -14.98 0.51 -37.64
CA ILE A 320 -15.36 1.13 -36.38
C ILE A 320 -16.85 1.45 -36.36
N GLY A 321 -17.52 1.03 -35.28
CA GLY A 321 -18.88 1.44 -34.95
C GLY A 321 -18.87 2.43 -33.78
N VAL A 322 -19.53 3.55 -33.94
CA VAL A 322 -19.61 4.62 -32.93
C VAL A 322 -21.04 4.75 -32.42
N ALA A 323 -21.21 4.82 -31.10
CA ALA A 323 -22.48 5.20 -30.49
C ALA A 323 -22.25 6.29 -29.46
N SER A 324 -23.06 7.34 -29.47
CA SER A 324 -23.00 8.45 -28.52
C SER A 324 -24.35 8.67 -27.85
N VAL A 325 -24.29 9.09 -26.60
CA VAL A 325 -25.45 9.50 -25.82
C VAL A 325 -25.18 10.82 -25.10
N SER A 326 -26.18 11.68 -25.08
CA SER A 326 -26.13 12.96 -24.36
C SER A 326 -27.13 12.93 -23.22
N ALA A 327 -26.66 13.25 -21.98
CA ALA A 327 -27.49 13.29 -20.78
C ALA A 327 -28.43 12.05 -20.67
N PRO A 328 -27.89 10.84 -20.50
CA PRO A 328 -28.66 9.60 -20.60
C PRO A 328 -29.84 9.62 -19.63
N GLY A 329 -31.05 9.54 -20.21
CA GLY A 329 -32.32 9.45 -19.45
C GLY A 329 -32.46 8.06 -18.81
N GLU A 330 -33.57 7.85 -18.07
CA GLU A 330 -33.86 6.57 -17.41
C GLU A 330 -34.10 5.41 -18.40
N SER A 331 -34.48 5.73 -19.63
CA SER A 331 -34.86 4.74 -20.66
C SER A 331 -33.66 4.11 -21.38
N ILE A 332 -32.45 4.68 -21.27
CA ILE A 332 -31.25 4.17 -21.94
C ILE A 332 -30.30 3.62 -20.88
N SER A 333 -29.80 2.42 -21.10
CA SER A 333 -28.77 1.78 -20.28
C SER A 333 -27.38 1.88 -20.93
N ALA A 334 -26.31 1.73 -20.12
CA ALA A 334 -24.95 1.61 -20.63
C ALA A 334 -24.82 0.48 -21.68
N THR A 335 -25.52 -0.61 -21.48
CA THR A 335 -25.55 -1.74 -22.41
C THR A 335 -26.15 -1.37 -23.76
N ASP A 336 -27.18 -0.52 -23.79
CA ASP A 336 -27.80 -0.10 -25.04
C ASP A 336 -26.83 0.68 -25.92
N VAL A 337 -25.97 1.51 -25.32
CA VAL A 337 -24.93 2.25 -26.05
C VAL A 337 -23.88 1.31 -26.65
N SER A 338 -23.39 0.32 -25.85
CA SER A 338 -22.45 -0.68 -26.37
C SER A 338 -23.05 -1.52 -27.48
N VAL A 339 -24.31 -1.95 -27.35
CA VAL A 339 -25.05 -2.70 -28.39
C VAL A 339 -25.25 -1.84 -29.64
N ALA A 340 -25.49 -0.54 -29.49
CA ALA A 340 -25.64 0.37 -30.63
C ALA A 340 -24.30 0.54 -31.38
N ALA A 341 -23.18 0.63 -30.65
CA ALA A 341 -21.84 0.69 -31.25
C ALA A 341 -21.51 -0.61 -32.01
N ASP A 342 -21.85 -1.79 -31.44
CA ASP A 342 -21.65 -3.09 -32.09
C ASP A 342 -22.49 -3.20 -33.39
N LYS A 343 -23.76 -2.78 -33.34
CA LYS A 343 -24.60 -2.73 -34.54
C LYS A 343 -24.06 -1.78 -35.61
N ALA A 344 -23.44 -0.66 -35.21
CA ALA A 344 -22.78 0.25 -36.13
C ALA A 344 -21.53 -0.41 -36.76
N LEU A 345 -20.71 -1.08 -35.94
CA LEU A 345 -19.57 -1.87 -36.44
C LEU A 345 -20.00 -2.93 -37.46
N TYR A 346 -21.08 -3.65 -37.19
CA TYR A 346 -21.63 -4.62 -38.15
C TYR A 346 -22.01 -3.96 -39.48
N ARG A 347 -22.63 -2.75 -39.44
CA ARG A 347 -22.92 -1.97 -40.68
C ARG A 347 -21.62 -1.59 -41.41
N ALA A 348 -20.60 -1.16 -40.70
CA ALA A 348 -19.28 -0.83 -41.29
C ALA A 348 -18.69 -2.05 -42.01
N LYS A 349 -18.72 -3.23 -41.39
CA LYS A 349 -18.23 -4.48 -41.99
C LYS A 349 -19.02 -4.90 -43.24
N THR A 350 -20.35 -4.83 -43.20
CA THR A 350 -21.21 -5.19 -44.32
C THR A 350 -21.19 -4.19 -45.49
N ALA A 351 -20.94 -2.92 -45.20
CA ALA A 351 -20.84 -1.88 -46.22
C ALA A 351 -19.48 -1.84 -46.96
N GLY A 352 -18.57 -2.79 -46.67
CA GLY A 352 -17.31 -2.93 -47.40
C GLY A 352 -16.06 -2.72 -46.57
N ARG A 353 -16.19 -2.67 -45.22
CA ARG A 353 -15.08 -2.52 -44.27
C ARG A 353 -14.31 -1.19 -44.39
N ASN A 354 -13.21 -1.04 -43.67
CA ASN A 354 -12.34 0.14 -43.65
C ASN A 354 -13.12 1.45 -43.56
N ARG A 355 -14.05 1.54 -42.61
CA ARG A 355 -14.92 2.71 -42.42
C ARG A 355 -15.44 2.87 -41.03
N VAL A 356 -16.00 4.05 -40.77
CA VAL A 356 -16.71 4.39 -39.55
C VAL A 356 -18.20 4.49 -39.83
N GLU A 357 -19.02 3.81 -39.02
CA GLU A 357 -20.46 3.99 -38.95
C GLU A 357 -20.85 4.51 -37.57
N ALA A 358 -21.80 5.43 -37.52
CA ALA A 358 -22.13 6.12 -36.27
C ALA A 358 -23.63 6.23 -36.02
N VAL A 359 -24.02 6.31 -34.75
CA VAL A 359 -25.41 6.47 -34.29
C VAL A 359 -25.47 7.31 -33.02
N ALA A 360 -26.41 8.22 -32.92
CA ALA A 360 -26.77 8.90 -31.67
C ALA A 360 -27.95 8.17 -31.02
N LEU A 361 -27.90 8.06 -29.71
CA LEU A 361 -29.00 7.61 -28.86
C LEU A 361 -29.56 8.84 -28.14
N ASN A 362 -30.88 9.07 -28.24
CA ASN A 362 -31.59 10.20 -27.67
C ASN A 362 -32.54 9.78 -26.55
#